data_748eaf2323603b4082dc6c57c10293e7
#
_entry.id   748eaf2323603b4082dc6c57c10293e7
#
_cell.length_a   1.000
_cell.length_b   1.000
_cell.length_c   1.000
_cell.angle_alpha   90.00
_cell.angle_beta   90.00
_cell.angle_gamma   90.00
#
_symmetry.space_group_name_H-M   'P 1'
#
loop_
_entity.id
_entity.type
_entity.pdbx_description
1 polymer ?
#
loop_
_entity_poly.entity_id
_entity_poly.type
_entity_poly.pdbx_seq_one_letter_code
_entity_poly.pdbx_strand_id
1 'polypeptide(L)'
;MDDIRAIERPTDVPDYGLLNDLLWSDPSENVAEWEDSDRGVSYCFGKSVIEAFLVKNDFELVCRAHMVVEDGYEFFGDRSLVTVFSAPNYCGEFDNFGAIMGVNDDLLCSFEVNVDSVMYERTFAPLNTDCALVINPR
;
A
#
# COMPACT_ATOMS: atom_id res chain seq x y z
N MET A 1 8.04 14.33 -4.87
CA MET A 1 8.37 13.16 -5.72
C MET A 1 9.85 13.07 -6.10
N ASP A 2 10.55 14.19 -6.26
CA ASP A 2 11.95 14.17 -6.72
C ASP A 2 12.89 13.50 -5.70
N ASP A 3 12.65 13.69 -4.41
CA ASP A 3 13.41 13.00 -3.35
C ASP A 3 13.26 11.48 -3.41
N ILE A 4 12.04 10.98 -3.72
CA ILE A 4 11.79 9.54 -3.91
C ILE A 4 12.51 9.02 -5.16
N ARG A 5 12.50 9.79 -6.25
CA ARG A 5 13.22 9.43 -7.49
C ARG A 5 14.73 9.44 -7.32
N ALA A 6 15.24 10.30 -6.43
CA ALA A 6 16.67 10.43 -6.15
C ALA A 6 17.24 9.31 -5.26
N ILE A 7 16.40 8.45 -4.67
CA ILE A 7 16.87 7.30 -3.90
C ILE A 7 17.64 6.35 -4.83
N GLU A 8 18.92 6.14 -4.55
CA GLU A 8 19.74 5.15 -5.28
C GLU A 8 19.25 3.73 -5.02
N ARG A 9 19.20 2.91 -6.09
CA ARG A 9 18.80 1.50 -6.05
C ARG A 9 19.77 0.66 -6.90
N PRO A 10 20.20 -0.53 -6.41
CA PRO A 10 19.84 -1.18 -5.14
C PRO A 10 20.53 -0.52 -3.95
N THR A 11 19.89 -0.55 -2.77
CA THR A 11 20.43 -0.06 -1.50
C THR A 11 19.85 -0.86 -0.33
N ASP A 12 20.58 -0.93 0.77
CA ASP A 12 20.05 -1.47 2.02
C ASP A 12 19.04 -0.49 2.63
N VAL A 13 18.10 -1.02 3.42
CA VAL A 13 17.14 -0.19 4.14
C VAL A 13 17.84 0.50 5.30
N PRO A 14 17.88 1.84 5.35
CA PRO A 14 18.49 2.55 6.48
C PRO A 14 17.61 2.47 7.73
N ASP A 15 18.19 2.77 8.88
CA ASP A 15 17.47 2.76 10.17
C ASP A 15 16.48 3.94 10.32
N TYR A 16 16.60 4.98 9.51
CA TYR A 16 15.75 6.18 9.54
C TYR A 16 15.77 6.94 8.21
N GLY A 17 14.83 7.88 8.07
CA GLY A 17 14.73 8.78 6.92
C GLY A 17 13.75 8.30 5.86
N LEU A 18 13.67 9.03 4.74
CA LEU A 18 12.63 8.90 3.72
C LEU A 18 12.43 7.45 3.23
N LEU A 19 13.52 6.74 2.91
CA LEU A 19 13.42 5.36 2.44
C LEU A 19 12.88 4.42 3.52
N ASN A 20 13.35 4.58 4.77
CA ASN A 20 12.82 3.83 5.90
C ASN A 20 11.32 4.09 6.06
N ASP A 21 10.90 5.34 6.06
CA ASP A 21 9.50 5.71 6.28
C ASP A 21 8.57 5.25 5.14
N LEU A 22 9.04 5.28 3.89
CA LEU A 22 8.30 4.72 2.76
C LEU A 22 8.07 3.20 2.87
N LEU A 23 8.96 2.50 3.56
CA LEU A 23 8.91 1.04 3.70
C LEU A 23 8.17 0.57 4.97
N TRP A 24 8.23 1.36 6.05
CA TRP A 24 7.78 0.96 7.39
C TRP A 24 6.54 1.68 7.90
N SER A 25 6.14 2.83 7.32
CA SER A 25 4.97 3.55 7.80
C SER A 25 3.67 2.84 7.43
N ASP A 26 2.67 2.93 8.32
CA ASP A 26 1.39 2.27 8.18
C ASP A 26 0.21 3.26 8.22
N PRO A 27 -0.85 3.04 7.42
CA PRO A 27 -2.10 3.76 7.54
C PRO A 27 -2.84 3.37 8.83
N SER A 28 -3.53 4.32 9.46
CA SER A 28 -4.33 4.08 10.65
C SER A 28 -5.57 4.97 10.72
N GLU A 29 -6.75 4.36 10.92
CA GLU A 29 -8.02 5.08 11.11
C GLU A 29 -8.06 5.87 12.44
N ASN A 30 -7.21 5.51 13.40
CA ASN A 30 -7.17 6.14 14.73
C ASN A 30 -6.25 7.36 14.78
N VAL A 31 -5.49 7.62 13.72
CA VAL A 31 -4.50 8.71 13.63
C VAL A 31 -5.04 9.81 12.72
N ALA A 32 -5.06 11.04 13.23
CA ALA A 32 -5.54 12.19 12.45
C ALA A 32 -4.55 12.62 11.35
N GLU A 33 -3.27 12.73 11.71
CA GLU A 33 -2.18 13.10 10.81
C GLU A 33 -1.03 12.10 10.93
N TRP A 34 -0.07 12.33 11.84
CA TRP A 34 1.11 11.49 12.07
C TRP A 34 1.26 11.15 13.54
N GLU A 35 1.58 9.91 13.85
CA GLU A 35 1.94 9.42 15.18
C GLU A 35 3.11 8.42 15.07
N ASP A 36 3.84 8.22 16.16
CA ASP A 36 4.88 7.20 16.21
C ASP A 36 4.26 5.80 16.06
N SER A 37 4.92 4.94 15.31
CA SER A 37 4.45 3.57 15.12
C SER A 37 4.73 2.69 16.34
N ASP A 38 3.76 1.87 16.74
CA ASP A 38 3.92 0.82 17.77
C ASP A 38 4.97 -0.23 17.39
N ARG A 39 5.41 -0.26 16.13
CA ARG A 39 6.52 -1.11 15.69
C ARG A 39 7.87 -0.65 16.23
N GLY A 40 7.95 0.54 16.83
CA GLY A 40 9.21 1.13 17.33
C GLY A 40 10.09 1.70 16.21
N VAL A 41 9.59 1.77 14.98
CA VAL A 41 10.25 2.33 13.80
C VAL A 41 9.22 3.03 12.93
N SER A 42 9.58 4.20 12.35
CA SER A 42 8.72 4.99 11.47
C SER A 42 7.41 5.46 12.12
N TYR A 43 6.36 5.67 11.35
CA TYR A 43 5.16 6.38 11.76
C TYR A 43 3.88 5.66 11.33
N CYS A 44 2.78 5.95 12.01
CA CYS A 44 1.44 5.78 11.50
C CYS A 44 0.92 7.09 10.92
N PHE A 45 0.10 7.02 9.87
CA PHE A 45 -0.49 8.20 9.23
C PHE A 45 -1.99 8.03 8.99
N GLY A 46 -2.69 9.16 9.12
CA GLY A 46 -4.13 9.23 8.93
C GLY A 46 -4.54 9.51 7.49
N LYS A 47 -5.84 9.44 7.24
CA LYS A 47 -6.47 9.71 5.93
C LYS A 47 -6.10 11.08 5.35
N SER A 48 -6.05 12.14 6.18
CA SER A 48 -5.72 13.50 5.74
C SER A 48 -4.35 13.61 5.08
N VAL A 49 -3.37 12.82 5.53
CA VAL A 49 -2.01 12.78 4.97
C VAL A 49 -2.02 12.24 3.55
N ILE A 50 -2.77 11.15 3.32
CA ILE A 50 -2.88 10.55 1.98
C ILE A 50 -3.63 11.48 1.03
N GLU A 51 -4.76 12.05 1.45
CA GLU A 51 -5.53 12.99 0.64
C GLU A 51 -4.67 14.19 0.22
N ALA A 52 -3.92 14.78 1.15
CA ALA A 52 -3.00 15.88 0.85
C ALA A 52 -1.89 15.48 -0.14
N PHE A 53 -1.35 14.26 0.00
CA PHE A 53 -0.33 13.73 -0.90
C PHE A 53 -0.87 13.51 -2.31
N LEU A 54 -2.05 12.91 -2.45
CA LEU A 54 -2.69 12.65 -3.74
C LEU A 54 -2.98 13.95 -4.47
N VAL A 55 -3.64 14.91 -3.80
CA VAL A 55 -3.96 16.24 -4.37
C VAL A 55 -2.69 16.99 -4.80
N LYS A 56 -1.65 17.00 -3.95
CA LYS A 56 -0.39 17.69 -4.23
C LYS A 56 0.33 17.17 -5.47
N ASN A 57 0.23 15.86 -5.73
CA ASN A 57 0.98 15.20 -6.79
C ASN A 57 0.13 14.82 -8.00
N ASP A 58 -1.16 15.18 -8.01
CA ASP A 58 -2.13 14.81 -9.04
C ASP A 58 -2.23 13.29 -9.21
N PHE A 59 -2.41 12.58 -8.09
CA PHE A 59 -2.53 11.13 -8.03
C PHE A 59 -3.89 10.73 -7.45
N GLU A 60 -4.38 9.53 -7.78
CA GLU A 60 -5.68 9.03 -7.33
C GLU A 60 -5.57 7.91 -6.30
N LEU A 61 -4.49 7.14 -6.31
CA LEU A 61 -4.33 5.98 -5.46
C LEU A 61 -2.88 5.81 -5.01
N VAL A 62 -2.69 5.49 -3.72
CA VAL A 62 -1.45 4.91 -3.22
C VAL A 62 -1.64 3.40 -3.09
N CYS A 63 -0.77 2.60 -3.71
CA CYS A 63 -0.69 1.17 -3.49
C CYS A 63 0.56 0.84 -2.68
N ARG A 64 0.41 0.09 -1.59
CA ARG A 64 1.50 -0.31 -0.70
C ARG A 64 1.31 -1.74 -0.20
N ALA A 65 2.31 -2.28 0.49
CA ALA A 65 2.28 -3.60 1.09
C ALA A 65 2.60 -3.53 2.60
N HIS A 66 3.33 -4.48 3.18
CA HIS A 66 3.90 -4.50 4.52
C HIS A 66 2.93 -4.84 5.67
N MET A 67 1.66 -4.49 5.61
CA MET A 67 0.64 -4.91 6.59
C MET A 67 -0.04 -6.19 6.14
N VAL A 68 -0.20 -7.13 7.09
CA VAL A 68 -1.08 -8.29 6.89
C VAL A 68 -2.52 -7.79 6.90
N VAL A 69 -3.29 -8.17 5.87
CA VAL A 69 -4.72 -7.87 5.75
C VAL A 69 -5.48 -9.15 5.45
N GLU A 70 -6.66 -9.30 6.04
CA GLU A 70 -7.42 -10.56 6.05
C GLU A 70 -7.73 -11.08 4.64
N ASP A 71 -8.24 -10.22 3.76
CA ASP A 71 -8.66 -10.57 2.40
C ASP A 71 -7.52 -10.51 1.36
N GLY A 72 -6.24 -10.33 1.80
CA GLY A 72 -5.09 -10.14 0.93
C GLY A 72 -4.98 -8.73 0.33
N TYR A 73 -6.03 -7.93 0.38
CA TYR A 73 -6.00 -6.50 0.09
C TYR A 73 -7.03 -5.75 0.92
N GLU A 74 -6.74 -4.49 1.24
CA GLU A 74 -7.62 -3.64 2.04
C GLU A 74 -7.51 -2.19 1.60
N PHE A 75 -8.66 -1.54 1.38
CA PHE A 75 -8.71 -0.12 1.08
C PHE A 75 -8.76 0.71 2.36
N PHE A 76 -8.09 1.86 2.32
CA PHE A 76 -8.05 2.85 3.38
C PHE A 76 -8.45 4.23 2.83
N GLY A 77 -9.05 5.09 3.69
CA GLY A 77 -9.33 6.49 3.40
C GLY A 77 -10.18 6.72 2.14
N ASP A 78 -11.41 6.16 2.09
CA ASP A 78 -12.33 6.25 0.94
C ASP A 78 -11.69 5.78 -0.38
N ARG A 79 -10.87 4.72 -0.31
CA ARG A 79 -10.14 4.11 -1.44
C ARG A 79 -8.99 4.96 -1.99
N SER A 80 -8.49 5.91 -1.22
CA SER A 80 -7.31 6.70 -1.59
C SER A 80 -5.98 5.94 -1.40
N LEU A 81 -6.01 4.85 -0.62
CA LEU A 81 -4.88 3.93 -0.45
C LEU A 81 -5.38 2.49 -0.48
N VAL A 82 -4.58 1.59 -1.02
CA VAL A 82 -4.79 0.14 -0.92
C VAL A 82 -3.54 -0.54 -0.39
N THR A 83 -3.72 -1.39 0.62
CA THR A 83 -2.70 -2.34 1.05
C THR A 83 -2.91 -3.64 0.28
N VAL A 84 -1.85 -4.17 -0.35
CA VAL A 84 -1.86 -5.47 -1.04
C VAL A 84 -0.86 -6.38 -0.36
N PHE A 85 -1.33 -7.52 0.13
CA PHE A 85 -0.51 -8.50 0.84
C PHE A 85 -0.58 -9.85 0.12
N SER A 86 0.54 -10.32 -0.42
CA SER A 86 0.56 -11.45 -1.37
C SER A 86 0.93 -12.79 -0.75
N ALA A 87 1.19 -12.86 0.58
CA ALA A 87 1.56 -14.08 1.28
C ALA A 87 0.38 -14.64 2.09
N PRO A 88 -0.33 -15.68 1.61
CA PRO A 88 -1.43 -16.29 2.36
C PRO A 88 -0.90 -17.03 3.59
N ASN A 89 -1.72 -17.14 4.63
CA ASN A 89 -1.38 -17.82 5.89
C ASN A 89 0.00 -17.40 6.43
N TYR A 90 0.18 -16.07 6.56
CA TYR A 90 1.48 -15.48 6.89
C TYR A 90 2.03 -16.01 8.21
N CYS A 91 3.28 -16.46 8.19
CA CYS A 91 3.98 -17.13 9.31
C CYS A 91 3.31 -18.42 9.83
N GLY A 92 2.26 -18.92 9.17
CA GLY A 92 1.44 -20.01 9.70
C GLY A 92 0.60 -19.64 10.93
N GLU A 93 0.44 -18.34 11.19
CA GLU A 93 -0.26 -17.77 12.35
C GLU A 93 -1.47 -16.92 11.95
N PHE A 94 -1.45 -16.38 10.73
CA PHE A 94 -2.50 -15.52 10.21
C PHE A 94 -3.33 -16.28 9.17
N ASP A 95 -4.64 -16.37 9.36
CA ASP A 95 -5.57 -17.00 8.41
C ASP A 95 -5.91 -16.05 7.25
N ASN A 96 -4.95 -15.20 6.82
CA ASN A 96 -5.13 -14.24 5.75
C ASN A 96 -5.01 -14.87 4.36
N PHE A 97 -5.76 -14.32 3.42
CA PHE A 97 -5.56 -14.61 2.00
C PHE A 97 -4.37 -13.83 1.44
N GLY A 98 -3.88 -14.25 0.28
CA GLY A 98 -2.91 -13.52 -0.50
C GLY A 98 -3.60 -12.85 -1.69
N ALA A 99 -3.18 -11.65 -2.08
CA ALA A 99 -3.71 -10.99 -3.27
C ALA A 99 -2.62 -10.45 -4.19
N ILE A 100 -2.97 -10.34 -5.48
CA ILE A 100 -2.20 -9.65 -6.51
C ILE A 100 -3.10 -8.55 -7.09
N MET A 101 -2.56 -7.35 -7.26
CA MET A 101 -3.23 -6.25 -7.92
C MET A 101 -2.74 -6.12 -9.36
N GLY A 102 -3.66 -6.18 -10.31
CA GLY A 102 -3.44 -5.87 -11.71
C GLY A 102 -3.96 -4.48 -12.06
N VAL A 103 -3.24 -3.74 -12.90
CA VAL A 103 -3.68 -2.46 -13.47
C VAL A 103 -3.53 -2.56 -14.98
N ASN A 104 -4.62 -2.35 -15.73
CA ASN A 104 -4.58 -2.39 -17.19
C ASN A 104 -4.30 -1.00 -17.81
N ASP A 105 -4.23 -0.94 -19.15
CA ASP A 105 -3.95 0.32 -19.89
C ASP A 105 -5.05 1.39 -19.72
N ASP A 106 -6.26 1.00 -19.34
CA ASP A 106 -7.38 1.90 -19.03
C ASP A 106 -7.42 2.30 -17.55
N LEU A 107 -6.37 1.99 -16.77
CA LEU A 107 -6.24 2.21 -15.33
C LEU A 107 -7.31 1.49 -14.49
N LEU A 108 -7.90 0.41 -15.04
CA LEU A 108 -8.78 -0.45 -14.29
C LEU A 108 -7.96 -1.35 -13.36
N CYS A 109 -8.27 -1.28 -12.07
CA CYS A 109 -7.66 -2.14 -11.07
C CYS A 109 -8.48 -3.41 -10.89
N SER A 110 -7.80 -4.55 -10.87
CA SER A 110 -8.35 -5.86 -10.53
C SER A 110 -7.55 -6.52 -9.44
N PHE A 111 -8.17 -7.38 -8.65
CA PHE A 111 -7.49 -8.16 -7.62
C PHE A 111 -7.74 -9.65 -7.87
N GLU A 112 -6.66 -10.40 -7.85
CA GLU A 112 -6.69 -11.85 -7.83
C GLU A 112 -6.38 -12.31 -6.40
N VAL A 113 -7.32 -13.02 -5.77
CA VAL A 113 -7.20 -13.47 -4.37
C VAL A 113 -6.96 -14.97 -4.34
N ASN A 114 -5.94 -15.39 -3.63
CA ASN A 114 -5.60 -16.79 -3.42
C ASN A 114 -6.29 -17.28 -2.13
N VAL A 115 -7.23 -18.22 -2.32
CA VAL A 115 -7.92 -18.93 -1.24
C VAL A 115 -7.66 -20.42 -1.46
N ASP A 116 -6.89 -21.06 -0.59
CA ASP A 116 -6.60 -22.50 -0.65
C ASP A 116 -6.19 -23.00 -2.06
N SER A 117 -5.22 -22.37 -2.69
CA SER A 117 -4.74 -22.67 -4.05
C SER A 117 -5.73 -22.40 -5.22
N VAL A 118 -6.84 -21.74 -4.97
CA VAL A 118 -7.79 -21.29 -6.00
C VAL A 118 -7.73 -19.77 -6.13
N MET A 119 -7.50 -19.27 -7.35
CA MET A 119 -7.48 -17.82 -7.64
C MET A 119 -8.90 -17.34 -7.99
N TYR A 120 -9.33 -16.25 -7.34
CA TYR A 120 -10.59 -15.56 -7.67
C TYR A 120 -10.28 -14.14 -8.15
N GLU A 121 -10.83 -13.77 -9.30
CA GLU A 121 -10.71 -12.41 -9.84
C GLU A 121 -11.84 -11.51 -9.33
N ARG A 122 -11.51 -10.32 -8.84
CA ARG A 122 -12.45 -9.26 -8.50
C ARG A 122 -12.06 -7.99 -9.26
N THR A 123 -12.93 -7.53 -10.16
CA THR A 123 -12.72 -6.31 -10.95
C THR A 123 -13.46 -5.14 -10.33
N PHE A 124 -12.81 -3.99 -10.22
CA PHE A 124 -13.38 -2.74 -9.70
C PHE A 124 -13.49 -1.68 -10.80
N ALA A 125 -14.33 -0.66 -10.56
CA ALA A 125 -14.52 0.44 -11.49
C ALA A 125 -13.23 1.21 -11.78
N PRO A 126 -13.11 1.85 -12.96
CA PRO A 126 -11.90 2.56 -13.35
C PRO A 126 -11.53 3.66 -12.37
N LEU A 127 -10.22 3.79 -12.13
CA LEU A 127 -9.62 5.00 -11.60
C LEU A 127 -9.58 6.01 -12.75
N ASN A 128 -10.01 7.26 -12.51
CA ASN A 128 -9.91 8.28 -13.54
C ASN A 128 -8.46 8.73 -13.71
N THR A 129 -7.98 8.54 -14.85
CA THR A 129 -6.87 9.11 -15.64
C THR A 129 -5.43 9.26 -15.12
N ASP A 130 -5.06 9.31 -13.85
CA ASP A 130 -3.64 9.39 -13.47
C ASP A 130 -3.33 8.59 -12.18
N CYS A 131 -3.19 7.28 -12.33
CA CYS A 131 -2.84 6.41 -11.22
C CYS A 131 -1.33 6.51 -10.92
N ALA A 132 -0.97 7.03 -9.74
CA ALA A 132 0.37 6.84 -9.24
C ALA A 132 0.41 5.60 -8.37
N LEU A 133 1.13 4.63 -8.85
CA LEU A 133 1.44 3.43 -8.13
C LEU A 133 2.69 3.69 -7.29
N VAL A 134 2.55 3.86 -5.98
CA VAL A 134 3.68 3.76 -5.06
C VAL A 134 3.78 2.30 -4.68
N ILE A 135 4.51 1.52 -5.47
CA ILE A 135 4.81 0.12 -5.15
C ILE A 135 5.92 0.13 -4.13
N ASN A 136 5.73 -0.60 -3.05
CA ASN A 136 6.80 -0.95 -2.13
C ASN A 136 7.54 -2.16 -2.71
N PRO A 137 8.71 -1.99 -3.36
CA PRO A 137 9.45 -3.12 -3.92
C PRO A 137 10.19 -3.82 -2.79
N ARG A 138 10.05 -5.12 -2.72
CA ARG A 138 11.13 -5.95 -2.20
C ARG A 138 12.12 -6.23 -3.27
#